data_9022e878bc21497147e2003446e6376d
#
_entry.id   9022e878bc21497147e2003446e6376d
#
_cell.length_a   1.000
_cell.length_b   1.000
_cell.length_c   1.000
_cell.angle_alpha   90.00
_cell.angle_beta   90.00
_cell.angle_gamma   90.00
#
_symmetry.space_group_name_H-M   'P 1'
#
loop_
_entity.id
_entity.type
_entity.pdbx_description
1 polymer ?
#
loop_
_entity_poly.entity_id
_entity_poly.type
_entity_poly.pdbx_seq_one_letter_code
_entity_poly.pdbx_strand_id
1 'polypeptide(L)'
;MRRLILPIALAALALAGCATVPAPLQGQYTRVSPRDAIASEQRGVPVRWGGRIVSTEPLADRTCFEIVSTGLDATGRPRWAADDTGGRFIACRAGFYDPAIFQADREVTVTGVIDGYESRRIGEYDYRFPRLAADVVYLWPVRERVDVIHDPFPGPWWWY
;
A
#
# COMPACT_ATOMS: atom_id res chain seq x y z
N MET A 1 10.10 -25.35 44.04
CA MET A 1 9.15 -25.12 42.93
C MET A 1 9.18 -23.68 42.35
N ARG A 2 9.92 -22.73 42.92
CA ARG A 2 9.93 -21.29 42.50
C ARG A 2 10.96 -20.94 41.41
N ARG A 3 11.89 -21.82 41.08
CA ARG A 3 13.02 -21.56 40.12
C ARG A 3 12.76 -21.98 38.66
N LEU A 4 11.67 -22.68 38.37
CA LEU A 4 11.32 -23.17 37.01
C LEU A 4 10.39 -22.23 36.23
N ILE A 5 9.77 -21.25 36.89
CA ILE A 5 8.80 -20.34 36.26
C ILE A 5 9.50 -19.21 35.49
N LEU A 6 10.71 -18.80 35.91
CA LEU A 6 11.43 -17.68 35.31
C LEU A 6 11.88 -17.93 33.84
N PRO A 7 12.42 -19.13 33.46
CA PRO A 7 12.82 -19.39 32.10
C PRO A 7 11.64 -19.55 31.12
N ILE A 8 10.47 -19.98 31.60
CA ILE A 8 9.26 -20.13 30.76
C ILE A 8 8.69 -18.74 30.41
N ALA A 9 8.72 -17.78 31.32
CA ALA A 9 8.26 -16.41 31.06
C ALA A 9 9.18 -15.69 30.07
N LEU A 10 10.47 -15.93 30.08
CA LEU A 10 11.44 -15.34 29.17
C LEU A 10 11.31 -15.92 27.74
N ALA A 11 10.95 -17.19 27.60
CA ALA A 11 10.72 -17.83 26.30
C ALA A 11 9.43 -17.36 25.63
N ALA A 12 8.42 -16.97 26.40
CA ALA A 12 7.16 -16.46 25.86
C ALA A 12 7.29 -15.05 25.24
N LEU A 13 8.25 -14.23 25.67
CA LEU A 13 8.49 -12.90 25.11
C LEU A 13 9.18 -12.93 23.73
N ALA A 14 9.82 -14.04 23.36
CA ALA A 14 10.55 -14.12 22.08
C ALA A 14 9.67 -14.41 20.86
N LEU A 15 8.39 -14.72 21.02
CA LEU A 15 7.45 -15.03 19.93
C LEU A 15 6.56 -13.86 19.50
N ALA A 16 6.78 -12.66 19.98
CA ALA A 16 6.13 -11.49 19.44
C ALA A 16 6.71 -11.19 18.04
N GLY A 17 6.25 -11.92 17.03
CA GLY A 17 6.54 -11.67 15.62
C GLY A 17 6.00 -10.28 15.24
N CYS A 18 6.85 -9.26 15.35
CA CYS A 18 6.50 -7.93 14.85
C CYS A 18 6.31 -8.01 13.34
N ALA A 19 5.11 -7.67 12.87
CA ALA A 19 4.87 -7.45 11.45
C ALA A 19 5.80 -6.31 10.98
N THR A 20 6.84 -6.65 10.22
CA THR A 20 7.85 -5.69 9.77
C THR A 20 7.53 -5.19 8.37
N VAL A 21 7.79 -3.91 8.14
CA VAL A 21 7.74 -3.31 6.80
C VAL A 21 8.76 -4.02 5.90
N PRO A 22 8.39 -4.46 4.67
CA PRO A 22 9.34 -5.03 3.72
C PRO A 22 10.58 -4.16 3.54
N ALA A 23 11.76 -4.80 3.47
CA ALA A 23 13.04 -4.10 3.40
C ALA A 23 13.09 -2.97 2.34
N PRO A 24 12.55 -3.12 1.11
CA PRO A 24 12.56 -2.05 0.12
C PRO A 24 11.73 -0.82 0.51
N LEU A 25 10.79 -0.97 1.44
CA LEU A 25 9.90 0.12 1.88
C LEU A 25 10.36 0.77 3.19
N GLN A 26 11.44 0.28 3.80
CA GLN A 26 11.99 0.85 5.03
C GLN A 26 12.65 2.19 4.74
N GLY A 27 12.59 3.10 5.71
CA GLY A 27 13.17 4.44 5.60
C GLY A 27 12.44 5.47 6.46
N GLN A 28 12.90 6.70 6.37
CA GLN A 28 12.26 7.84 7.02
C GLN A 28 11.51 8.64 5.96
N TYR A 29 10.21 8.81 6.16
CA TYR A 29 9.33 9.46 5.21
C TYR A 29 8.46 10.50 5.91
N THR A 30 8.18 11.58 5.22
CA THR A 30 7.26 12.61 5.70
C THR A 30 5.84 12.06 5.71
N ARG A 31 5.13 12.27 6.82
CA ARG A 31 3.73 11.85 6.98
C ARG A 31 2.80 12.92 6.42
N VAL A 32 2.59 12.90 5.14
CA VAL A 32 1.68 13.78 4.41
C VAL A 32 0.89 12.95 3.41
N SER A 33 -0.40 13.21 3.24
CA SER A 33 -1.19 12.56 2.19
C SER A 33 -0.97 13.27 0.85
N PRO A 34 -1.26 12.62 -0.29
CA PRO A 34 -1.24 13.29 -1.59
C PRO A 34 -2.10 14.56 -1.63
N ARG A 35 -3.28 14.53 -1.00
CA ARG A 35 -4.20 15.69 -0.91
C ARG A 35 -3.57 16.84 -0.13
N ASP A 36 -2.96 16.54 1.02
CA ASP A 36 -2.34 17.57 1.86
C ASP A 36 -1.05 18.11 1.21
N ALA A 37 -0.32 17.27 0.48
CA ALA A 37 0.85 17.70 -0.28
C ALA A 37 0.48 18.72 -1.38
N ILE A 38 -0.67 18.54 -2.04
CA ILE A 38 -1.20 19.53 -2.99
C ILE A 38 -1.52 20.86 -2.28
N ALA A 39 -2.21 20.77 -1.14
CA ALA A 39 -2.64 21.95 -0.40
C ALA A 39 -1.46 22.78 0.15
N SER A 40 -0.36 22.10 0.51
CA SER A 40 0.85 22.73 1.06
C SER A 40 1.99 22.92 0.04
N GLU A 41 1.77 22.62 -1.24
CA GLU A 41 2.75 22.78 -2.34
C GLU A 41 4.11 22.12 -2.05
N GLN A 42 4.13 20.98 -1.36
CA GLN A 42 5.38 20.32 -0.94
C GLN A 42 6.16 19.75 -2.13
N ARG A 43 7.46 20.02 -2.18
CA ARG A 43 8.39 19.50 -3.18
C ARG A 43 9.71 19.09 -2.51
N GLY A 44 10.41 18.15 -3.14
CA GLY A 44 11.69 17.66 -2.63
C GLY A 44 11.56 16.82 -1.34
N VAL A 45 10.36 16.43 -0.95
CA VAL A 45 10.07 15.71 0.31
C VAL A 45 10.00 14.22 0.06
N PRO A 46 10.72 13.39 0.83
CA PRO A 46 10.60 11.94 0.74
C PRO A 46 9.28 11.49 1.37
N VAL A 47 8.53 10.69 0.63
CA VAL A 47 7.24 10.14 1.04
C VAL A 47 7.15 8.65 0.80
N ARG A 48 6.28 7.97 1.57
CA ARG A 48 5.86 6.60 1.32
C ARG A 48 4.34 6.59 1.24
N TRP A 49 3.83 6.44 0.02
CA TRP A 49 2.40 6.39 -0.27
C TRP A 49 2.02 5.04 -0.83
N GLY A 50 0.81 4.62 -0.59
CA GLY A 50 0.28 3.39 -1.17
C GLY A 50 -1.18 3.51 -1.50
N GLY A 51 -1.64 2.55 -2.31
CA GLY A 51 -3.00 2.55 -2.79
C GLY A 51 -3.24 1.47 -3.83
N ARG A 52 -4.25 1.69 -4.67
CA ARG A 52 -4.54 0.85 -5.83
C ARG A 52 -4.18 1.55 -7.12
N ILE A 53 -3.61 0.79 -8.03
CA ILE A 53 -3.32 1.23 -9.38
C ILE A 53 -4.65 1.53 -10.10
N VAL A 54 -4.74 2.70 -10.71
CA VAL A 54 -5.82 3.07 -11.64
C VAL A 54 -5.39 2.77 -13.07
N SER A 55 -4.16 3.18 -13.41
CA SER A 55 -3.56 2.90 -14.72
C SER A 55 -2.05 2.76 -14.62
N THR A 56 -1.48 2.00 -15.55
CA THR A 56 -0.04 1.81 -15.75
C THR A 56 0.31 2.20 -17.17
N GLU A 57 1.18 3.18 -17.31
CA GLU A 57 1.57 3.77 -18.60
C GLU A 57 3.09 3.61 -18.80
N PRO A 58 3.52 2.60 -19.58
CA PRO A 58 4.91 2.49 -20.01
C PRO A 58 5.25 3.60 -21.01
N LEU A 59 6.32 4.33 -20.73
CA LEU A 59 6.92 5.33 -21.60
C LEU A 59 8.27 4.81 -22.15
N ALA A 60 8.96 5.59 -22.94
CA ALA A 60 10.18 5.15 -23.58
C ALA A 60 11.33 4.79 -22.60
N ASP A 61 11.44 5.49 -21.49
CA ASP A 61 12.53 5.37 -20.49
C ASP A 61 12.04 4.99 -19.09
N ARG A 62 10.75 5.01 -18.85
CA ARG A 62 10.12 4.84 -17.52
C ARG A 62 8.70 4.31 -17.63
N THR A 63 8.16 3.90 -16.51
CA THR A 63 6.72 3.59 -16.37
C THR A 63 6.11 4.50 -15.32
N CYS A 64 4.97 5.10 -15.61
CA CYS A 64 4.19 5.91 -14.70
C CYS A 64 2.92 5.18 -14.28
N PHE A 65 2.57 5.32 -13.01
CA PHE A 65 1.39 4.71 -12.39
C PHE A 65 0.48 5.81 -11.86
N GLU A 66 -0.78 5.82 -12.24
CA GLU A 66 -1.80 6.56 -11.52
C GLU A 66 -2.34 5.69 -10.39
N ILE A 67 -2.36 6.24 -9.18
CA ILE A 67 -2.72 5.50 -7.96
C ILE A 67 -3.72 6.29 -7.14
N VAL A 68 -4.82 5.64 -6.73
CA VAL A 68 -5.70 6.15 -5.66
C VAL A 68 -5.08 5.77 -4.33
N SER A 69 -4.71 6.78 -3.56
CA SER A 69 -4.02 6.62 -2.29
C SER A 69 -4.99 6.26 -1.16
N THR A 70 -4.52 5.43 -0.24
CA THR A 70 -5.16 5.17 1.05
C THR A 70 -4.11 5.10 2.15
N GLY A 71 -4.53 5.14 3.43
CA GLY A 71 -3.64 4.97 4.56
C GLY A 71 -2.92 3.63 4.52
N LEU A 72 -1.72 3.57 5.10
CA LEU A 72 -0.93 2.34 5.22
C LEU A 72 -1.14 1.71 6.61
N ASP A 73 -1.07 0.39 6.67
CA ASP A 73 -1.00 -0.36 7.92
C ASP A 73 0.44 -0.40 8.49
N ALA A 74 0.64 -1.10 9.59
CA ALA A 74 1.95 -1.23 10.25
C ALA A 74 3.00 -1.92 9.38
N THR A 75 2.58 -2.71 8.38
CA THR A 75 3.49 -3.35 7.42
C THR A 75 3.80 -2.48 6.22
N GLY A 76 3.17 -1.32 6.11
CA GLY A 76 3.27 -0.45 4.94
C GLY A 76 2.35 -0.85 3.79
N ARG A 77 1.42 -1.80 4.00
CA ARG A 77 0.44 -2.20 3.00
C ARG A 77 -0.77 -1.26 3.01
N PRO A 78 -1.37 -0.94 1.85
CA PRO A 78 -2.58 -0.14 1.77
C PRO A 78 -3.74 -0.72 2.58
N ARG A 79 -4.40 0.12 3.39
CA ARG A 79 -5.63 -0.23 4.12
C ARG A 79 -6.83 0.24 3.33
N TRP A 80 -7.74 -0.66 3.05
CA TRP A 80 -9.02 -0.32 2.45
C TRP A 80 -10.09 -0.30 3.55
N ALA A 81 -10.26 0.86 4.15
CA ALA A 81 -11.48 1.17 4.87
C ALA A 81 -12.36 1.95 3.90
N ALA A 82 -13.62 1.61 3.81
CA ALA A 82 -14.58 1.91 2.75
C ALA A 82 -14.31 3.19 1.94
N ASP A 83 -14.41 4.38 2.40
CA ASP A 83 -14.43 5.57 1.53
C ASP A 83 -13.28 6.57 1.81
N ASP A 84 -12.28 6.15 2.61
CA ASP A 84 -11.17 7.04 2.99
C ASP A 84 -10.03 6.99 1.97
N THR A 85 -10.02 7.92 1.05
CA THR A 85 -8.93 8.11 0.09
C THR A 85 -8.09 9.34 0.47
N GLY A 86 -6.77 9.16 0.48
CA GLY A 86 -5.80 10.26 0.65
C GLY A 86 -5.62 11.13 -0.60
N GLY A 87 -6.47 10.97 -1.61
CA GLY A 87 -6.37 11.59 -2.93
C GLY A 87 -5.65 10.68 -3.94
N ARG A 88 -5.32 11.23 -5.10
CA ARG A 88 -4.59 10.50 -6.16
C ARG A 88 -3.19 11.07 -6.33
N PHE A 89 -2.28 10.25 -6.82
CA PHE A 89 -0.93 10.67 -7.18
C PHE A 89 -0.43 9.88 -8.39
N ILE A 90 0.62 10.41 -9.03
CA ILE A 90 1.33 9.74 -10.11
C ILE A 90 2.71 9.37 -9.60
N ALA A 91 3.12 8.13 -9.80
CA ALA A 91 4.46 7.66 -9.48
C ALA A 91 5.16 7.19 -10.76
N CYS A 92 6.29 7.81 -11.09
CA CYS A 92 7.06 7.43 -12.25
C CYS A 92 8.41 6.84 -11.83
N ARG A 93 8.76 5.67 -12.39
CA ARG A 93 10.03 5.00 -12.14
C ARG A 93 10.69 4.59 -13.45
N ALA A 94 12.01 4.74 -13.53
CA ALA A 94 12.80 4.29 -14.66
C ALA A 94 12.63 2.78 -14.91
N GLY A 95 12.61 2.39 -16.19
CA GLY A 95 12.45 1.00 -16.62
C GLY A 95 11.02 0.64 -16.99
N PHE A 96 10.89 -0.58 -17.50
CA PHE A 96 9.62 -1.15 -17.95
C PHE A 96 8.98 -1.97 -16.85
N TYR A 97 7.73 -1.64 -16.54
CA TYR A 97 6.84 -2.39 -15.66
C TYR A 97 5.65 -2.87 -16.48
N ASP A 98 5.50 -4.19 -16.61
CA ASP A 98 4.48 -4.79 -17.46
C ASP A 98 3.07 -4.49 -16.93
N PRO A 99 2.19 -3.82 -17.71
CA PRO A 99 0.81 -3.56 -17.32
C PRO A 99 -0.02 -4.83 -17.05
N ALA A 100 0.39 -5.99 -17.59
CA ALA A 100 -0.27 -7.27 -17.30
C ALA A 100 0.02 -7.75 -15.88
N ILE A 101 1.09 -7.29 -15.25
CA ILE A 101 1.45 -7.57 -13.84
C ILE A 101 0.96 -6.45 -12.93
N PHE A 102 1.21 -5.21 -13.33
CA PHE A 102 0.81 -3.99 -12.61
C PHE A 102 -0.56 -3.51 -13.09
N GLN A 103 -1.55 -4.39 -13.01
CA GLN A 103 -2.92 -4.13 -13.47
C GLN A 103 -3.64 -3.13 -12.57
N ALA A 104 -4.74 -2.57 -13.08
CA ALA A 104 -5.70 -1.83 -12.26
C ALA A 104 -6.16 -2.68 -11.05
N ASP A 105 -6.48 -2.01 -9.96
CA ASP A 105 -6.88 -2.59 -8.66
C ASP A 105 -5.79 -3.35 -7.89
N ARG A 106 -4.59 -3.55 -8.44
CA ARG A 106 -3.47 -4.12 -7.68
C ARG A 106 -3.00 -3.13 -6.61
N GLU A 107 -2.73 -3.67 -5.42
CA GLU A 107 -2.19 -2.90 -4.29
C GLU A 107 -0.70 -2.66 -4.46
N VAL A 108 -0.29 -1.42 -4.35
CA VAL A 108 1.11 -1.01 -4.38
C VAL A 108 1.45 -0.06 -3.24
N THR A 109 2.72 -0.09 -2.83
CA THR A 109 3.30 0.95 -1.98
C THR A 109 4.53 1.50 -2.69
N VAL A 110 4.59 2.81 -2.79
CA VAL A 110 5.63 3.55 -3.49
C VAL A 110 6.41 4.38 -2.49
N THR A 111 7.73 4.37 -2.63
CA THR A 111 8.61 5.35 -1.97
C THR A 111 9.29 6.22 -3.01
N GLY A 112 9.52 7.47 -2.69
CA GLY A 112 10.16 8.40 -3.59
C GLY A 112 10.06 9.84 -3.10
N VAL A 113 10.42 10.76 -3.95
CA VAL A 113 10.41 12.20 -3.66
C VAL A 113 9.34 12.89 -4.50
N ILE A 114 8.61 13.83 -3.91
CA ILE A 114 7.66 14.68 -4.66
C ILE A 114 8.49 15.58 -5.57
N ASP A 115 8.48 15.31 -6.87
CA ASP A 115 9.26 16.07 -7.86
C ASP A 115 8.44 17.16 -8.56
N GLY A 116 7.12 17.15 -8.40
CA GLY A 116 6.25 18.16 -8.99
C GLY A 116 4.76 17.84 -8.87
N TYR A 117 4.02 18.57 -9.69
CA TYR A 117 2.57 18.43 -9.81
C TYR A 117 2.21 18.48 -11.29
N GLU A 118 1.20 17.73 -11.69
CA GLU A 118 0.62 17.81 -13.01
C GLU A 118 -0.92 17.81 -12.92
N SER A 119 -1.56 18.47 -13.89
CA SER A 119 -3.01 18.44 -14.01
C SER A 119 -3.42 17.48 -15.11
N ARG A 120 -4.30 16.54 -14.79
CA ARG A 120 -4.94 15.61 -15.74
C ARG A 120 -6.44 15.65 -15.55
N ARG A 121 -7.17 15.33 -16.60
CA ARG A 121 -8.64 15.24 -16.53
C ARG A 121 -9.06 13.86 -16.02
N ILE A 122 -10.01 13.87 -15.08
CA ILE A 122 -10.75 12.68 -14.65
C ILE A 122 -12.18 12.91 -15.12
N GLY A 123 -12.56 12.31 -16.23
CA GLY A 123 -13.76 12.70 -16.96
C GLY A 123 -13.66 14.16 -17.41
N GLU A 124 -14.55 15.01 -16.95
CA GLU A 124 -14.52 16.47 -17.24
C GLU A 124 -13.89 17.31 -16.13
N TYR A 125 -13.45 16.67 -15.04
CA TYR A 125 -12.87 17.38 -13.90
C TYR A 125 -11.35 17.48 -14.04
N ASP A 126 -10.80 18.70 -13.91
CA ASP A 126 -9.36 18.95 -13.87
C ASP A 126 -8.83 18.62 -12.48
N TYR A 127 -8.12 17.50 -12.36
CA TYR A 127 -7.53 17.03 -11.11
C TYR A 127 -6.03 17.30 -11.09
N ARG A 128 -5.55 17.89 -10.00
CA ARG A 128 -4.12 18.13 -9.77
C ARG A 128 -3.50 16.96 -9.04
N PHE A 129 -2.53 16.31 -9.65
CA PHE A 129 -1.81 15.17 -9.10
C PHE A 129 -0.45 15.62 -8.58
N PRO A 130 -0.05 15.25 -7.35
CA PRO A 130 1.36 15.24 -6.98
C PRO A 130 2.06 14.11 -7.74
N ARG A 131 3.24 14.41 -8.27
CA ARG A 131 4.06 13.44 -8.99
C ARG A 131 5.26 13.03 -8.13
N LEU A 132 5.54 11.74 -8.10
CA LEU A 132 6.71 11.16 -7.44
C LEU A 132 7.74 10.71 -8.46
N ALA A 133 9.00 11.10 -8.26
CA ALA A 133 10.15 10.35 -8.73
C ALA A 133 10.28 9.13 -7.80
N ALA A 134 9.83 7.98 -8.29
CA ALA A 134 9.73 6.78 -7.46
C ALA A 134 11.06 6.02 -7.37
N ASP A 135 11.53 5.77 -6.14
CA ASP A 135 12.68 4.91 -5.86
C ASP A 135 12.27 3.42 -5.84
N VAL A 136 11.10 3.13 -5.27
CA VAL A 136 10.53 1.79 -5.18
C VAL A 136 9.06 1.81 -5.57
N VAL A 137 8.64 0.84 -6.37
CA VAL A 137 7.24 0.48 -6.59
C VAL A 137 7.08 -0.96 -6.13
N TYR A 138 6.51 -1.14 -4.93
CA TYR A 138 6.33 -2.44 -4.31
C TYR A 138 4.92 -2.96 -4.58
N LEU A 139 4.82 -4.04 -5.36
CA LEU A 139 3.56 -4.70 -5.68
C LEU A 139 3.24 -5.74 -4.59
N TRP A 140 2.11 -5.58 -3.93
CA TRP A 140 1.68 -6.54 -2.91
C TRP A 140 1.09 -7.81 -3.54
N PRO A 141 1.27 -8.97 -2.90
CA PRO A 141 0.54 -10.18 -3.29
C PRO A 141 -0.98 -9.94 -3.25
N VAL A 142 -1.70 -10.58 -4.15
CA VAL A 142 -3.17 -10.55 -4.14
C VAL A 142 -3.66 -11.10 -2.80
N ARG A 143 -4.65 -10.42 -2.19
CA ARG A 143 -5.30 -10.96 -0.97
C ARG A 143 -6.16 -12.15 -1.38
N GLU A 144 -5.86 -13.30 -0.85
CA GLU A 144 -6.75 -14.44 -0.95
C GLU A 144 -8.05 -14.13 -0.20
N ARG A 145 -9.18 -14.22 -0.88
CA ARG A 145 -10.48 -14.22 -0.20
C ARG A 145 -10.66 -15.60 0.38
N VAL A 146 -10.57 -15.71 1.69
CA VAL A 146 -11.05 -16.90 2.39
C VAL A 146 -12.57 -16.72 2.47
N ASP A 147 -13.29 -17.29 1.50
CA ASP A 147 -14.72 -17.44 1.61
C ASP A 147 -14.97 -18.46 2.74
N VAL A 148 -15.25 -17.95 3.92
CA VAL A 148 -15.73 -18.78 5.02
C VAL A 148 -17.14 -19.20 4.63
N ILE A 149 -17.28 -20.39 4.00
CA ILE A 149 -18.57 -21.03 3.79
C ILE A 149 -19.08 -21.34 5.22
N HIS A 150 -19.94 -20.48 5.73
CA HIS A 150 -20.75 -20.81 6.87
C HIS A 150 -21.75 -21.85 6.38
N ASP A 151 -21.45 -23.13 6.63
CA ASP A 151 -22.46 -24.16 6.53
C ASP A 151 -23.49 -23.91 7.66
N PRO A 152 -24.70 -23.44 7.34
CA PRO A 152 -25.67 -23.06 8.37
C PRO A 152 -26.33 -24.26 9.07
N PHE A 153 -25.92 -25.48 8.70
CA PHE A 153 -26.44 -26.72 9.29
C PHE A 153 -25.33 -27.65 9.74
N PRO A 154 -24.86 -27.60 11.00
CA PRO A 154 -24.39 -28.79 11.65
C PRO A 154 -25.61 -29.66 11.94
N GLY A 155 -26.02 -30.46 10.97
CA GLY A 155 -27.06 -31.44 11.20
C GLY A 155 -26.68 -32.35 12.37
N PRO A 156 -27.57 -32.64 13.32
CA PRO A 156 -27.28 -33.54 14.42
C PRO A 156 -27.06 -34.96 13.87
N TRP A 157 -25.84 -35.46 13.99
CA TRP A 157 -25.39 -36.78 13.53
C TRP A 157 -25.94 -37.95 14.35
N TRP A 158 -27.10 -37.82 14.99
CA TRP A 158 -27.60 -38.83 15.91
C TRP A 158 -29.08 -39.13 15.77
N TRP A 159 -29.53 -39.23 14.51
CA TRP A 159 -30.79 -39.87 14.16
C TRP A 159 -30.53 -41.01 13.17
N TYR A 160 -29.93 -42.11 13.65
CA TYR A 160 -30.10 -43.49 13.18
C TYR A 160 -29.65 -44.43 14.29
#